data_55866344fe0ada60902915cfcfddfbd4
#
_entry.id   55866344fe0ada60902915cfcfddfbd4
#
_cell.length_a   1.000
_cell.length_b   1.000
_cell.length_c   1.000
_cell.angle_alpha   90.00
_cell.angle_beta   90.00
_cell.angle_gamma   90.00
#
_symmetry.space_group_name_H-M   'P 1'
#
loop_
_entity.id
_entity.type
_entity.pdbx_description
1 polymer ?
#
loop_
_entity_poly.entity_id
_entity_poly.type
_entity_poly.pdbx_seq_one_letter_code
_entity_poly.pdbx_strand_id
1 'polypeptide(L)'
;MLRITSLNLNGIRSAERKGFLPWLARHKPDILCVQELKAQHADMTAEMLAPAGYHGHFHYAEKKGYSGVGLYSRMKPAKSSAGFGVAEFDNEGRYVRADFGKLTVISLYLPSGSSGEERQAAKFRFLDAFYPHMKKLKAAKREIVLCGDWNIAHKEIDLKNWRGNQKNSGFLPEERAWLTQVFDELNWVDVFRRVDDRPDQYTWWSNRGQAYAKNVGWRIDYHIATPGKIGRAHV
;
A
#
# COMPACT_ATOMS: atom_id res chain seq x y z
N MET A 1 -9.41 12.70 15.99
CA MET A 1 -8.65 12.70 14.72
C MET A 1 -8.56 11.25 14.25
N LEU A 2 -8.93 10.94 13.04
CA LEU A 2 -8.83 9.59 12.47
C LEU A 2 -7.37 9.28 12.11
N ARG A 3 -6.86 8.13 12.57
CA ARG A 3 -5.50 7.68 12.33
C ARG A 3 -5.51 6.45 11.41
N ILE A 4 -5.02 6.62 10.19
CA ILE A 4 -4.88 5.58 9.17
C ILE A 4 -3.41 5.25 9.03
N THR A 5 -3.06 3.97 9.16
CA THR A 5 -1.67 3.48 9.08
C THR A 5 -1.55 2.46 7.94
N SER A 6 -0.41 2.42 7.28
CA SER A 6 -0.05 1.38 6.31
C SER A 6 1.18 0.62 6.79
N LEU A 7 1.22 -0.70 6.58
CA LEU A 7 2.31 -1.56 7.02
C LEU A 7 2.45 -2.79 6.10
N ASN A 8 3.56 -2.90 5.37
CA ASN A 8 3.92 -4.15 4.69
C ASN A 8 4.42 -5.15 5.73
N LEU A 9 3.72 -6.29 5.88
CA LEU A 9 4.02 -7.31 6.91
C LEU A 9 5.10 -8.29 6.48
N ASN A 10 5.38 -8.40 5.19
CA ASN A 10 6.28 -9.44 4.64
C ASN A 10 5.97 -10.85 5.21
N GLY A 11 4.69 -11.18 5.27
CA GLY A 11 4.15 -12.42 5.82
C GLY A 11 3.56 -12.28 7.24
N ILE A 12 2.22 -12.32 7.32
CA ILE A 12 1.50 -12.08 8.59
C ILE A 12 1.88 -13.08 9.70
N ARG A 13 2.11 -14.35 9.38
CA ARG A 13 2.55 -15.36 10.35
C ARG A 13 3.93 -15.04 10.94
N SER A 14 4.84 -14.50 10.12
CA SER A 14 6.15 -14.03 10.59
C SER A 14 6.04 -12.75 11.39
N ALA A 15 5.22 -11.82 10.95
CA ALA A 15 4.97 -10.55 11.64
C ALA A 15 4.32 -10.79 13.02
N GLU A 16 3.38 -11.73 13.13
CA GLU A 16 2.75 -12.11 14.39
C GLU A 16 3.79 -12.62 15.39
N ARG A 17 4.65 -13.58 14.99
CA ARG A 17 5.75 -14.08 15.84
C ARG A 17 6.73 -12.98 16.28
N LYS A 18 6.82 -11.89 15.54
CA LYS A 18 7.65 -10.71 15.85
C LYS A 18 6.91 -9.64 16.64
N GLY A 19 5.67 -9.89 17.08
CA GLY A 19 4.91 -9.00 17.94
C GLY A 19 3.98 -8.03 17.22
N PHE A 20 3.50 -8.37 16.02
CA PHE A 20 2.55 -7.54 15.28
C PHE A 20 1.26 -7.27 16.07
N LEU A 21 0.63 -8.29 16.66
CA LEU A 21 -0.61 -8.11 17.43
C LEU A 21 -0.41 -7.27 18.70
N PRO A 22 0.62 -7.49 19.51
CA PRO A 22 0.99 -6.58 20.61
C PRO A 22 1.28 -5.14 20.15
N TRP A 23 1.94 -4.97 19.01
CA TRP A 23 2.16 -3.65 18.42
C TRP A 23 0.84 -2.97 18.06
N LEU A 24 -0.08 -3.69 17.40
CA LEU A 24 -1.42 -3.20 17.03
C LEU A 24 -2.22 -2.77 18.29
N ALA A 25 -2.21 -3.61 19.33
CA ALA A 25 -2.89 -3.33 20.59
C ALA A 25 -2.34 -2.10 21.32
N ARG A 26 -1.02 -1.83 21.19
CA ARG A 26 -0.37 -0.66 21.79
C ARG A 26 -0.62 0.64 21.00
N HIS A 27 -0.47 0.60 19.68
CA HIS A 27 -0.54 1.80 18.83
C HIS A 27 -1.97 2.21 18.48
N LYS A 28 -2.90 1.26 18.44
CA LYS A 28 -4.34 1.47 18.25
C LYS A 28 -4.69 2.42 17.10
N PRO A 29 -4.19 2.19 15.85
CA PRO A 29 -4.67 2.97 14.71
C PRO A 29 -6.18 2.74 14.54
N ASP A 30 -6.92 3.74 14.07
CA ASP A 30 -8.35 3.55 13.79
C ASP A 30 -8.56 2.64 12.59
N ILE A 31 -7.67 2.76 11.58
CA ILE A 31 -7.62 1.88 10.41
C ILE A 31 -6.16 1.52 10.14
N LEU A 32 -5.89 0.23 9.91
CA LEU A 32 -4.59 -0.29 9.52
C LEU A 32 -4.73 -1.04 8.19
N CYS A 33 -4.03 -0.57 7.16
CA CYS A 33 -3.87 -1.25 5.88
C CYS A 33 -2.61 -2.10 5.92
N VAL A 34 -2.70 -3.38 5.56
CA VAL A 34 -1.56 -4.30 5.57
C VAL A 34 -1.36 -4.92 4.19
N GLN A 35 -0.08 -5.13 3.83
CA GLN A 35 0.33 -5.71 2.57
C GLN A 35 1.19 -6.93 2.82
N GLU A 36 1.33 -7.77 1.79
CA GLU A 36 2.10 -9.01 1.82
C GLU A 36 1.72 -9.96 2.97
N LEU A 37 0.43 -10.32 3.02
CA LEU A 37 -0.04 -11.33 4.00
C LEU A 37 0.70 -12.65 3.85
N LYS A 38 0.99 -13.06 2.62
CA LYS A 38 1.66 -14.35 2.27
C LYS A 38 1.03 -15.54 3.02
N ALA A 39 -0.28 -15.53 3.13
CA ALA A 39 -1.10 -16.51 3.85
C ALA A 39 -2.43 -16.69 3.13
N GLN A 40 -3.07 -17.83 3.34
CA GLN A 40 -4.44 -18.11 2.96
C GLN A 40 -5.36 -17.93 4.18
N HIS A 41 -6.66 -17.90 3.98
CA HIS A 41 -7.62 -17.81 5.10
C HIS A 41 -7.38 -18.91 6.14
N ALA A 42 -7.11 -20.14 5.70
CA ALA A 42 -6.84 -21.28 6.57
C ALA A 42 -5.54 -21.17 7.39
N ASP A 43 -4.63 -20.29 7.00
CA ASP A 43 -3.37 -20.02 7.72
C ASP A 43 -3.54 -18.96 8.82
N MET A 44 -4.70 -18.31 8.90
CA MET A 44 -4.98 -17.19 9.81
C MET A 44 -5.59 -17.72 11.11
N THR A 45 -5.04 -17.29 12.23
CA THR A 45 -5.68 -17.52 13.55
C THR A 45 -6.88 -16.60 13.74
N ALA A 46 -7.76 -16.93 14.68
CA ALA A 46 -8.89 -16.07 15.04
C ALA A 46 -8.44 -14.65 15.43
N GLU A 47 -7.32 -14.55 16.15
CA GLU A 47 -6.74 -13.26 16.54
C GLU A 47 -6.16 -12.47 15.35
N MET A 48 -5.57 -13.15 14.35
CA MET A 48 -5.14 -12.51 13.10
C MET A 48 -6.33 -12.02 12.28
N LEU A 49 -7.44 -12.79 12.25
CA LEU A 49 -8.64 -12.41 11.51
C LEU A 49 -9.38 -11.24 12.15
N ALA A 50 -9.48 -11.23 13.47
CA ALA A 50 -10.20 -10.22 14.23
C ALA A 50 -9.49 -9.92 15.56
N PRO A 51 -8.40 -9.15 15.55
CA PRO A 51 -7.76 -8.71 16.79
C PRO A 51 -8.74 -7.95 17.67
N ALA A 52 -8.56 -8.02 19.00
CA ALA A 52 -9.47 -7.39 19.95
C ALA A 52 -9.75 -5.91 19.61
N GLY A 53 -11.02 -5.59 19.38
CA GLY A 53 -11.48 -4.25 19.00
C GLY A 53 -11.30 -3.89 17.52
N TYR A 54 -11.00 -4.88 16.66
CA TYR A 54 -10.88 -4.68 15.21
C TYR A 54 -11.78 -5.61 14.41
N HIS A 55 -12.20 -5.11 13.26
CA HIS A 55 -12.82 -5.87 12.17
C HIS A 55 -11.77 -6.06 11.08
N GLY A 56 -11.48 -7.31 10.68
CA GLY A 56 -10.54 -7.62 9.62
C GLY A 56 -11.23 -7.88 8.29
N HIS A 57 -10.66 -7.38 7.20
CA HIS A 57 -11.10 -7.59 5.82
C HIS A 57 -9.88 -7.92 4.98
N PHE A 58 -9.92 -9.00 4.22
CA PHE A 58 -8.74 -9.52 3.52
C PHE A 58 -9.03 -9.87 2.07
N HIS A 59 -8.00 -9.80 1.27
CA HIS A 59 -7.95 -10.34 -0.08
C HIS A 59 -6.70 -11.20 -0.20
N TYR A 60 -6.89 -12.50 -0.30
CA TYR A 60 -5.79 -13.47 -0.39
C TYR A 60 -5.47 -13.76 -1.85
N ALA A 61 -4.20 -14.03 -2.16
CA ALA A 61 -3.83 -14.53 -3.47
C ALA A 61 -4.25 -16.01 -3.61
N GLU A 62 -4.55 -16.47 -4.81
CA GLU A 62 -4.77 -17.90 -5.08
C GLU A 62 -3.47 -18.69 -4.86
N LYS A 63 -2.34 -18.11 -5.26
CA LYS A 63 -1.02 -18.71 -5.02
C LYS A 63 -0.66 -18.66 -3.55
N LYS A 64 -0.43 -19.84 -2.94
CA LYS A 64 -0.03 -19.94 -1.54
C LYS A 64 1.29 -19.24 -1.24
N GLY A 65 1.36 -18.57 -0.09
CA GLY A 65 2.57 -17.89 0.37
C GLY A 65 2.97 -16.65 -0.43
N TYR A 66 2.06 -16.08 -1.20
CA TYR A 66 2.31 -14.95 -2.10
C TYR A 66 1.34 -13.81 -1.86
N SER A 67 1.81 -12.55 -2.01
CA SER A 67 0.97 -11.34 -2.00
C SER A 67 -0.06 -11.29 -0.85
N GLY A 68 -1.28 -10.86 -1.13
CA GLY A 68 -2.38 -10.69 -0.19
C GLY A 68 -2.35 -9.36 0.54
N VAL A 69 -3.50 -8.73 0.67
CA VAL A 69 -3.68 -7.48 1.42
C VAL A 69 -4.80 -7.61 2.45
N GLY A 70 -4.73 -6.79 3.48
CA GLY A 70 -5.76 -6.73 4.50
C GLY A 70 -6.02 -5.30 4.98
N LEU A 71 -7.13 -5.14 5.65
CA LEU A 71 -7.53 -3.91 6.32
C LEU A 71 -8.16 -4.28 7.66
N TYR A 72 -7.63 -3.73 8.73
CA TYR A 72 -8.22 -3.78 10.06
C TYR A 72 -8.82 -2.42 10.40
N SER A 73 -10.00 -2.40 10.98
CA SER A 73 -10.64 -1.16 11.41
C SER A 73 -11.33 -1.30 12.76
N ARG A 74 -11.21 -0.30 13.60
CA ARG A 74 -11.92 -0.25 14.90
C ARG A 74 -13.43 0.00 14.71
N MET A 75 -13.78 0.65 13.61
CA MET A 75 -15.17 0.88 13.21
C MET A 75 -15.59 -0.22 12.22
N LYS A 76 -16.79 -0.73 12.38
CA LYS A 76 -17.36 -1.66 11.37
C LYS A 76 -17.66 -0.88 10.08
N PRO A 77 -17.09 -1.26 8.93
CA PRO A 77 -17.41 -0.62 7.67
C PRO A 77 -18.86 -0.93 7.25
N ALA A 78 -19.49 0.01 6.59
CA ALA A 78 -20.82 -0.19 6.00
C ALA A 78 -20.77 -1.20 4.84
N LYS A 79 -19.63 -1.24 4.13
CA LYS A 79 -19.39 -2.18 3.02
C LYS A 79 -17.89 -2.46 2.92
N SER A 80 -17.52 -3.69 2.58
CA SER A 80 -16.17 -4.06 2.15
C SER A 80 -16.22 -4.88 0.87
N SER A 81 -15.16 -4.80 0.08
CA SER A 81 -14.99 -5.59 -1.14
C SER A 81 -13.53 -5.88 -1.42
N ALA A 82 -13.26 -7.01 -2.07
CA ALA A 82 -11.95 -7.41 -2.52
C ALA A 82 -11.88 -7.33 -4.06
N GLY A 83 -10.68 -7.02 -4.58
CA GLY A 83 -10.45 -6.87 -6.01
C GLY A 83 -10.97 -5.56 -6.59
N PHE A 84 -10.53 -5.25 -7.80
CA PHE A 84 -10.96 -4.07 -8.55
C PHE A 84 -11.52 -4.41 -9.95
N GLY A 85 -11.77 -5.71 -10.21
CA GLY A 85 -12.45 -6.21 -11.41
C GLY A 85 -11.50 -6.62 -12.54
N VAL A 86 -10.22 -6.90 -12.24
CA VAL A 86 -9.23 -7.42 -13.20
C VAL A 86 -8.70 -8.74 -12.68
N ALA A 87 -9.16 -9.85 -13.26
CA ALA A 87 -8.91 -11.20 -12.74
C ALA A 87 -7.42 -11.52 -12.53
N GLU A 88 -6.52 -11.09 -13.44
CA GLU A 88 -5.07 -11.27 -13.31
C GLU A 88 -4.57 -10.79 -11.95
N PHE A 89 -5.05 -9.65 -11.47
CA PHE A 89 -4.58 -9.00 -10.24
C PHE A 89 -5.47 -9.31 -9.04
N ASP A 90 -6.75 -9.56 -9.28
CA ASP A 90 -7.66 -9.99 -8.22
C ASP A 90 -7.26 -11.38 -7.70
N ASN A 91 -6.83 -12.30 -8.58
CA ASN A 91 -6.27 -13.60 -8.20
C ASN A 91 -4.95 -13.50 -7.42
N GLU A 92 -4.26 -12.35 -7.46
CA GLU A 92 -3.06 -12.09 -6.66
C GLU A 92 -3.36 -11.41 -5.31
N GLY A 93 -4.62 -11.10 -5.00
CA GLY A 93 -5.02 -10.54 -3.69
C GLY A 93 -4.39 -9.17 -3.40
N ARG A 94 -4.51 -8.21 -4.33
CA ARG A 94 -3.77 -6.94 -4.27
C ARG A 94 -4.57 -5.73 -3.80
N TYR A 95 -5.87 -5.89 -3.59
CA TYR A 95 -6.76 -4.76 -3.33
C TYR A 95 -7.89 -5.16 -2.38
N VAL A 96 -8.06 -4.43 -1.29
CA VAL A 96 -9.24 -4.51 -0.43
C VAL A 96 -9.74 -3.12 -0.08
N ARG A 97 -11.04 -2.93 -0.17
CA ARG A 97 -11.74 -1.67 0.08
C ARG A 97 -12.69 -1.80 1.25
N ALA A 98 -12.78 -0.74 2.07
CA ALA A 98 -13.78 -0.60 3.11
C ALA A 98 -14.36 0.83 3.11
N ASP A 99 -15.70 0.93 3.22
CA ASP A 99 -16.44 2.18 3.21
C ASP A 99 -16.97 2.52 4.61
N PHE A 100 -16.65 3.73 5.08
CA PHE A 100 -17.03 4.28 6.39
C PHE A 100 -17.78 5.60 6.18
N GLY A 101 -19.10 5.56 6.08
CA GLY A 101 -19.89 6.74 5.73
C GLY A 101 -19.43 7.36 4.39
N LYS A 102 -18.92 8.59 4.43
CA LYS A 102 -18.37 9.29 3.24
C LYS A 102 -16.92 8.92 2.92
N LEU A 103 -16.20 8.30 3.87
CA LEU A 103 -14.81 7.87 3.68
C LEU A 103 -14.74 6.48 3.07
N THR A 104 -13.83 6.30 2.14
CA THR A 104 -13.38 4.99 1.62
C THR A 104 -11.89 4.84 1.91
N VAL A 105 -11.50 3.71 2.51
CA VAL A 105 -10.09 3.34 2.67
C VAL A 105 -9.79 2.08 1.89
N ILE A 106 -8.67 2.08 1.20
CA ILE A 106 -8.24 0.99 0.33
C ILE A 106 -6.83 0.58 0.74
N SER A 107 -6.64 -0.71 1.03
CA SER A 107 -5.31 -1.31 1.15
C SER A 107 -4.89 -1.88 -0.19
N LEU A 108 -3.70 -1.50 -0.66
CA LEU A 108 -3.21 -1.78 -2.01
C LEU A 108 -1.78 -2.33 -1.96
N TYR A 109 -1.49 -3.28 -2.83
CA TYR A 109 -0.14 -3.80 -3.07
C TYR A 109 0.14 -3.90 -4.57
N LEU A 110 0.89 -2.95 -5.12
CA LEU A 110 1.30 -3.00 -6.51
C LEU A 110 2.29 -4.13 -6.77
N PRO A 111 2.27 -4.76 -7.96
CA PRO A 111 3.29 -5.71 -8.34
C PRO A 111 4.69 -5.11 -8.24
N SER A 112 5.65 -5.87 -7.70
CA SER A 112 7.07 -5.57 -7.86
C SER A 112 7.56 -6.13 -9.19
N GLY A 113 8.29 -5.34 -9.97
CA GLY A 113 8.91 -5.77 -11.22
C GLY A 113 10.34 -6.30 -11.05
N SER A 114 10.87 -6.34 -9.81
CA SER A 114 12.30 -6.62 -9.54
C SER A 114 12.72 -8.08 -9.79
N SER A 115 11.77 -8.99 -10.02
CA SER A 115 12.05 -10.43 -10.18
C SER A 115 12.13 -10.89 -11.64
N GLY A 116 12.40 -9.98 -12.58
CA GLY A 116 12.60 -10.27 -14.00
C GLY A 116 11.59 -9.58 -14.92
N GLU A 117 11.82 -9.71 -16.21
CA GLU A 117 11.09 -8.99 -17.26
C GLU A 117 9.58 -9.28 -17.25
N GLU A 118 9.17 -10.53 -17.06
CA GLU A 118 7.75 -10.88 -16.98
C GLU A 118 7.04 -10.19 -15.80
N ARG A 119 7.71 -10.07 -14.65
CA ARG A 119 7.14 -9.37 -13.48
C ARG A 119 7.10 -7.87 -13.72
N GLN A 120 8.06 -7.31 -14.45
CA GLN A 120 8.02 -5.91 -14.85
C GLN A 120 6.89 -5.66 -15.87
N ALA A 121 6.70 -6.56 -16.84
CA ALA A 121 5.58 -6.49 -17.77
C ALA A 121 4.22 -6.59 -17.05
N ALA A 122 4.08 -7.51 -16.09
CA ALA A 122 2.88 -7.61 -15.26
C ALA A 122 2.62 -6.32 -14.45
N LYS A 123 3.67 -5.67 -13.96
CA LYS A 123 3.54 -4.38 -13.27
C LYS A 123 3.00 -3.30 -14.21
N PHE A 124 3.50 -3.19 -15.43
CA PHE A 124 2.97 -2.23 -16.40
C PHE A 124 1.51 -2.52 -16.76
N ARG A 125 1.13 -3.79 -16.99
CA ARG A 125 -0.29 -4.17 -17.19
C ARG A 125 -1.16 -3.76 -16.00
N PHE A 126 -0.63 -3.90 -14.77
CA PHE A 126 -1.35 -3.42 -13.58
C PHE A 126 -1.54 -1.91 -13.61
N LEU A 127 -0.51 -1.13 -13.90
CA LEU A 127 -0.57 0.33 -13.96
C LEU A 127 -1.60 0.79 -15.01
N ASP A 128 -1.59 0.17 -16.19
CA ASP A 128 -2.53 0.45 -17.29
C ASP A 128 -3.99 0.15 -16.89
N ALA A 129 -4.22 -0.97 -16.20
CA ALA A 129 -5.54 -1.35 -15.72
C ALA A 129 -6.01 -0.50 -14.52
N PHE A 130 -5.07 -0.06 -13.68
CA PHE A 130 -5.39 0.64 -12.44
C PHE A 130 -5.66 2.14 -12.65
N TYR A 131 -5.06 2.76 -13.66
CA TYR A 131 -5.30 4.18 -13.97
C TYR A 131 -6.77 4.52 -14.23
N PRO A 132 -7.50 3.81 -15.13
CA PRO A 132 -8.93 4.03 -15.32
C PRO A 132 -9.76 3.70 -14.06
N HIS A 133 -9.31 2.76 -13.23
CA HIS A 133 -9.97 2.48 -11.95
C HIS A 133 -9.83 3.67 -10.99
N MET A 134 -8.65 4.27 -10.87
CA MET A 134 -8.44 5.48 -10.06
C MET A 134 -9.29 6.66 -10.57
N LYS A 135 -9.44 6.81 -11.89
CA LYS A 135 -10.34 7.81 -12.48
C LYS A 135 -11.81 7.58 -12.08
N LYS A 136 -12.28 6.32 -12.08
CA LYS A 136 -13.63 5.97 -11.60
C LYS A 136 -13.81 6.24 -10.11
N LEU A 137 -12.80 5.90 -9.29
CA LEU A 137 -12.82 6.20 -7.85
C LEU A 137 -12.97 7.70 -7.61
N LYS A 138 -12.20 8.52 -8.33
CA LYS A 138 -12.27 9.98 -8.23
C LYS A 138 -13.65 10.53 -8.58
N ALA A 139 -14.29 10.00 -9.63
CA ALA A 139 -15.63 10.40 -10.07
C ALA A 139 -16.73 10.07 -9.05
N ALA A 140 -16.50 9.17 -8.11
CA ALA A 140 -17.47 8.78 -7.08
C ALA A 140 -17.76 9.87 -6.03
N LYS A 141 -17.04 10.99 -6.04
CA LYS A 141 -17.21 12.14 -5.12
C LYS A 141 -17.20 11.75 -3.64
N ARG A 142 -16.36 10.77 -3.29
CA ARG A 142 -16.12 10.33 -1.92
C ARG A 142 -14.75 10.81 -1.44
N GLU A 143 -14.58 10.91 -0.14
CA GLU A 143 -13.26 11.00 0.48
C GLU A 143 -12.59 9.63 0.38
N ILE A 144 -11.47 9.52 -0.33
CA ILE A 144 -10.81 8.23 -0.56
C ILE A 144 -9.35 8.34 -0.15
N VAL A 145 -8.87 7.33 0.58
CA VAL A 145 -7.46 7.14 0.90
C VAL A 145 -7.03 5.75 0.44
N LEU A 146 -6.05 5.70 -0.47
CA LEU A 146 -5.37 4.47 -0.88
C LEU A 146 -4.05 4.38 -0.10
N CYS A 147 -3.91 3.34 0.70
CA CYS A 147 -2.72 3.08 1.50
C CYS A 147 -2.02 1.83 0.99
N GLY A 148 -0.71 1.84 0.94
CA GLY A 148 0.00 0.61 0.67
C GLY A 148 1.37 0.77 0.02
N ASP A 149 1.91 -0.38 -0.34
CA ASP A 149 3.16 -0.51 -1.05
C ASP A 149 2.90 -0.38 -2.57
N TRP A 150 3.36 0.71 -3.13
CA TRP A 150 3.22 1.03 -4.55
C TRP A 150 4.40 0.54 -5.39
N ASN A 151 5.45 0.05 -4.72
CA ASN A 151 6.66 -0.43 -5.38
C ASN A 151 7.29 0.57 -6.38
N ILE A 152 7.02 1.86 -6.23
CA ILE A 152 7.55 2.95 -7.06
C ILE A 152 7.99 4.10 -6.18
N ALA A 153 9.24 4.55 -6.31
CA ALA A 153 9.69 5.84 -5.80
C ALA A 153 9.42 6.91 -6.88
N HIS A 154 8.69 7.98 -6.54
CA HIS A 154 8.22 8.93 -7.55
C HIS A 154 9.31 9.86 -8.07
N LYS A 155 10.02 10.55 -7.17
CA LYS A 155 11.02 11.55 -7.50
C LYS A 155 12.39 11.20 -6.92
N GLU A 156 13.43 11.94 -7.33
CA GLU A 156 14.79 11.73 -6.84
C GLU A 156 14.89 11.82 -5.31
N ILE A 157 14.10 12.68 -4.69
CA ILE A 157 14.01 12.84 -3.23
C ILE A 157 13.49 11.60 -2.51
N ASP A 158 12.83 10.68 -3.24
CA ASP A 158 12.21 9.48 -2.69
C ASP A 158 13.13 8.25 -2.69
N LEU A 159 14.40 8.43 -3.11
CA LEU A 159 15.37 7.36 -3.24
C LEU A 159 16.80 7.87 -3.04
N LYS A 160 17.54 7.30 -2.08
CA LYS A 160 18.91 7.76 -1.75
C LYS A 160 19.86 7.71 -2.95
N ASN A 161 19.95 6.59 -3.63
CA ASN A 161 20.87 6.37 -4.74
C ASN A 161 20.18 6.45 -6.12
N TRP A 162 19.38 7.48 -6.33
CA TRP A 162 18.52 7.59 -7.50
C TRP A 162 19.28 7.54 -8.85
N ARG A 163 20.49 8.12 -8.95
CA ARG A 163 21.28 8.12 -10.19
C ARG A 163 21.60 6.71 -10.68
N GLY A 164 21.96 5.80 -9.77
CA GLY A 164 22.27 4.41 -10.09
C GLY A 164 21.05 3.52 -10.31
N ASN A 165 19.85 4.00 -9.97
CA ASN A 165 18.62 3.21 -9.99
C ASN A 165 17.65 3.56 -11.13
N GLN A 166 18.00 4.47 -12.04
CA GLN A 166 17.11 4.94 -13.12
C GLN A 166 16.68 3.83 -14.10
N LYS A 167 17.39 2.71 -14.12
CA LYS A 167 17.08 1.52 -14.95
C LYS A 167 16.52 0.35 -14.12
N ASN A 168 16.25 0.58 -12.83
CA ASN A 168 15.76 -0.46 -11.94
C ASN A 168 14.26 -0.34 -11.73
N SER A 169 13.57 -1.49 -11.66
CA SER A 169 12.17 -1.55 -11.26
C SER A 169 11.92 -0.77 -9.97
N GLY A 170 10.86 -0.01 -9.95
CA GLY A 170 10.52 0.89 -8.83
C GLY A 170 11.03 2.32 -9.03
N PHE A 171 11.90 2.57 -10.05
CA PHE A 171 12.35 3.91 -10.39
C PHE A 171 12.52 4.14 -11.90
N LEU A 172 11.91 3.30 -12.73
CA LEU A 172 11.91 3.48 -14.17
C LEU A 172 11.20 4.80 -14.55
N PRO A 173 11.64 5.47 -15.62
CA PRO A 173 10.99 6.70 -16.10
C PRO A 173 9.49 6.55 -16.31
N GLU A 174 9.05 5.41 -16.86
CA GLU A 174 7.64 5.12 -17.15
C GLU A 174 6.81 4.96 -15.86
N GLU A 175 7.35 4.30 -14.84
CA GLU A 175 6.71 4.15 -13.53
C GLU A 175 6.53 5.50 -12.83
N ARG A 176 7.57 6.33 -12.87
CA ARG A 176 7.55 7.69 -12.33
C ARG A 176 6.59 8.60 -13.08
N ALA A 177 6.56 8.52 -14.40
CA ALA A 177 5.63 9.27 -15.25
C ALA A 177 4.18 8.89 -14.94
N TRP A 178 3.91 7.61 -14.72
CA TRP A 178 2.58 7.14 -14.33
C TRP A 178 2.12 7.75 -12.99
N LEU A 179 2.98 7.78 -11.96
CA LEU A 179 2.63 8.46 -10.70
C LEU A 179 2.42 9.97 -10.89
N THR A 180 3.22 10.62 -11.77
CA THR A 180 3.01 12.03 -12.13
C THR A 180 1.63 12.24 -12.73
N GLN A 181 1.18 11.38 -13.65
CA GLN A 181 -0.17 11.45 -14.22
C GLN A 181 -1.26 11.28 -13.13
N VAL A 182 -1.07 10.35 -12.19
CA VAL A 182 -2.00 10.17 -11.07
C VAL A 182 -2.14 11.46 -10.24
N PHE A 183 -1.03 12.14 -9.96
CA PHE A 183 -1.06 13.34 -9.14
C PHE A 183 -1.51 14.57 -9.93
N ASP A 184 -0.96 14.80 -11.11
CA ASP A 184 -1.16 16.04 -11.87
C ASP A 184 -2.43 16.01 -12.72
N GLU A 185 -2.73 14.89 -13.41
CA GLU A 185 -3.91 14.80 -14.28
C GLU A 185 -5.17 14.34 -13.53
N LEU A 186 -5.07 13.31 -12.69
CA LEU A 186 -6.20 12.84 -11.90
C LEU A 186 -6.39 13.63 -10.60
N ASN A 187 -5.45 14.54 -10.27
CA ASN A 187 -5.50 15.37 -9.07
C ASN A 187 -5.68 14.55 -7.78
N TRP A 188 -4.94 13.45 -7.67
CA TRP A 188 -4.74 12.75 -6.39
C TRP A 188 -3.59 13.42 -5.63
N VAL A 189 -3.54 13.21 -4.32
CA VAL A 189 -2.57 13.87 -3.45
C VAL A 189 -1.68 12.83 -2.78
N ASP A 190 -0.36 12.95 -2.94
CA ASP A 190 0.62 12.31 -2.08
C ASP A 190 0.57 13.00 -0.71
N VAL A 191 -0.10 12.34 0.25
CA VAL A 191 -0.38 12.94 1.57
C VAL A 191 0.92 13.24 2.31
N PHE A 192 1.93 12.36 2.21
CA PHE A 192 3.20 12.59 2.88
C PHE A 192 3.92 13.82 2.30
N ARG A 193 4.10 13.89 0.99
CA ARG A 193 4.79 15.03 0.34
C ARG A 193 4.02 16.35 0.44
N ARG A 194 2.73 16.29 0.76
CA ARG A 194 1.95 17.50 1.07
C ARG A 194 2.32 18.14 2.41
N VAL A 195 2.86 17.37 3.36
CA VAL A 195 3.16 17.83 4.73
C VAL A 195 4.64 17.76 5.08
N ASP A 196 5.44 16.99 4.34
CA ASP A 196 6.88 16.82 4.57
C ASP A 196 7.64 16.76 3.24
N ASP A 197 8.41 17.79 2.95
CA ASP A 197 9.25 17.93 1.76
C ASP A 197 10.73 17.64 2.02
N ARG A 198 11.08 17.22 3.24
CA ARG A 198 12.46 16.89 3.61
C ARG A 198 12.99 15.69 2.82
N PRO A 199 14.27 15.70 2.45
CA PRO A 199 14.94 14.54 1.88
C PRO A 199 15.14 13.44 2.93
N ASP A 200 15.60 12.28 2.46
CA ASP A 200 16.01 11.15 3.30
C ASP A 200 14.87 10.55 4.17
N GLN A 201 13.63 10.73 3.74
CA GLN A 201 12.45 10.13 4.35
C GLN A 201 12.04 8.90 3.51
N TYR A 202 12.30 7.71 4.03
CA TYR A 202 12.08 6.45 3.31
C TYR A 202 11.17 5.51 4.09
N THR A 203 10.58 4.54 3.39
CA THR A 203 9.68 3.55 3.97
C THR A 203 10.19 2.12 3.83
N TRP A 204 11.18 1.91 2.96
CA TRP A 204 11.77 0.59 2.72
C TRP A 204 13.29 0.66 2.60
N TRP A 205 13.97 -0.35 3.14
CA TRP A 205 15.42 -0.54 3.08
C TRP A 205 15.76 -1.98 2.73
N SER A 206 16.76 -2.16 1.87
CA SER A 206 17.28 -3.50 1.59
C SER A 206 17.86 -4.14 2.85
N ASN A 207 17.70 -5.47 2.97
CA ASN A 207 18.37 -6.24 4.02
C ASN A 207 19.88 -6.40 3.80
N ARG A 208 20.44 -5.83 2.71
CA ARG A 208 21.85 -5.95 2.32
C ARG A 208 22.61 -4.65 2.64
N GLY A 209 23.92 -4.76 2.82
CA GLY A 209 24.81 -3.62 2.86
C GLY A 209 24.58 -2.63 4.02
N GLN A 210 23.91 -3.05 5.11
CA GLN A 210 23.54 -2.17 6.23
C GLN A 210 22.67 -0.97 5.79
N ALA A 211 21.81 -1.18 4.78
CA ALA A 211 21.03 -0.11 4.15
C ALA A 211 20.20 0.69 5.17
N TYR A 212 19.57 0.02 6.14
CA TYR A 212 18.80 0.68 7.20
C TYR A 212 19.68 1.58 8.08
N ALA A 213 20.81 1.06 8.58
CA ALA A 213 21.73 1.83 9.44
C ALA A 213 22.33 3.04 8.72
N LYS A 214 22.53 2.95 7.40
CA LYS A 214 23.08 4.03 6.55
C LYS A 214 22.00 4.92 5.95
N ASN A 215 20.74 4.67 6.24
CA ASN A 215 19.58 5.30 5.62
C ASN A 215 19.62 5.30 4.07
N VAL A 216 20.03 4.18 3.48
CA VAL A 216 19.98 3.97 2.02
C VAL A 216 18.65 3.32 1.67
N GLY A 217 17.63 4.13 1.60
CA GLY A 217 16.24 3.69 1.50
C GLY A 217 15.51 4.17 0.26
N TRP A 218 14.29 3.69 0.15
CA TRP A 218 13.30 4.01 -0.86
C TRP A 218 11.99 4.39 -0.19
N ARG A 219 11.31 5.41 -0.66
CA ARG A 219 9.92 5.68 -0.28
C ARG A 219 9.01 5.11 -1.35
N ILE A 220 8.44 3.96 -1.06
CA ILE A 220 7.58 3.18 -1.97
C ILE A 220 6.20 2.88 -1.39
N ASP A 221 5.99 3.18 -0.11
CA ASP A 221 4.70 3.12 0.55
C ASP A 221 4.06 4.50 0.59
N TYR A 222 2.78 4.58 0.27
CA TYR A 222 2.07 5.84 0.16
C TYR A 222 0.72 5.82 0.86
N HIS A 223 0.31 7.02 1.28
CA HIS A 223 -1.07 7.38 1.47
C HIS A 223 -1.44 8.35 0.34
N ILE A 224 -2.21 7.86 -0.63
CA ILE A 224 -2.69 8.68 -1.75
C ILE A 224 -4.16 8.98 -1.53
N ALA A 225 -4.54 10.26 -1.52
CA ALA A 225 -5.88 10.69 -1.16
C ALA A 225 -6.53 11.58 -2.20
N THR A 226 -7.86 11.62 -2.19
CA THR A 226 -8.61 12.69 -2.88
C THR A 226 -8.29 14.03 -2.23
N PRO A 227 -8.25 15.15 -2.99
CA PRO A 227 -8.04 16.48 -2.42
C PRO A 227 -9.23 16.87 -1.55
N GLY A 228 -9.11 16.64 -0.27
CA GLY A 228 -10.06 16.98 0.78
C GLY A 228 -9.34 17.64 1.94
N LYS A 229 -9.90 17.60 3.14
CA LYS A 229 -9.21 18.04 4.35
C LYS A 229 -8.17 17.00 4.77
N ILE A 230 -7.00 17.07 4.16
CA ILE A 230 -5.85 16.25 4.53
C ILE A 230 -5.33 16.77 5.88
N GLY A 231 -5.36 15.90 6.90
CA GLY A 231 -4.78 16.18 8.21
C GLY A 231 -3.25 16.03 8.21
N ARG A 232 -2.65 15.89 9.39
CA ARG A 232 -1.22 15.64 9.55
C ARG A 232 -0.88 14.21 9.13
N ALA A 233 0.16 14.04 8.30
CA ALA A 233 0.79 12.76 8.02
C ALA A 233 2.07 12.62 8.85
N HIS A 234 2.35 11.40 9.31
CA HIS A 234 3.60 11.00 9.95
C HIS A 234 4.10 9.72 9.28
N VAL A 235 5.40 9.63 9.06
CA VAL A 235 6.11 8.42 8.63
C VAL A 235 6.53 7.63 9.87
#